data_90428945a67a52388805a3ed1133240a
#
_entry.id   90428945a67a52388805a3ed1133240a
#
_cell.length_a   1.000
_cell.length_b   1.000
_cell.length_c   1.000
_cell.angle_alpha   90.00
_cell.angle_beta   90.00
_cell.angle_gamma   90.00
#
_symmetry.space_group_name_H-M   'P 1'
#
loop_
_entity.id
_entity.type
_entity.pdbx_description
1 polymer ?
#
loop_
_entity_poly.entity_id
_entity_poly.type
_entity_poly.pdbx_seq_one_letter_code
_entity_poly.pdbx_strand_id
1 'polypeptide(L)'
;MGRPTRGKPKTNRRKTQKGGTASAAAAPEAPFPLIVKEPTSQIKVFTNADKSQATLEAMIAALTRHKFSYEVLGYAKPWHGFHTRMENYEDALNRNMTESGPDSLCIFVDGFDAICIKDSEAVLAAYKAKPRPMPVVFGAEICCLDNCDKNTLTWYDHHKLKGGSAPLRAALEQMFPPNTEFLVSKEDIFPNAGFIMGPTGALLDLLKGMRASGNFDDQLAAGHYIAKNPDKVDIDLEAKIVRNKIKNREKLPDEGTPDGPGFLHYPGMRSEADKQKLLELYKQYP
;
A
#
# COMPACT_ATOMS: atom_id res chain seq x y z
N MET A 1 -63.35 -30.09 12.79
CA MET A 1 -62.77 -29.88 14.12
C MET A 1 -61.71 -30.93 14.34
N GLY A 2 -60.43 -30.59 14.18
CA GLY A 2 -59.30 -31.48 14.33
C GLY A 2 -58.25 -30.77 15.20
N ARG A 3 -57.94 -31.34 16.35
CA ARG A 3 -56.98 -30.83 17.35
C ARG A 3 -55.51 -31.05 16.82
N PRO A 4 -54.58 -30.10 16.97
CA PRO A 4 -53.19 -30.35 16.68
C PRO A 4 -52.49 -31.04 17.89
N THR A 5 -51.71 -32.07 17.55
CA THR A 5 -50.86 -32.82 18.50
C THR A 5 -49.55 -32.02 18.80
N ARG A 6 -49.29 -31.81 20.08
CA ARG A 6 -48.06 -31.20 20.60
C ARG A 6 -46.88 -32.17 20.43
N GLY A 7 -45.88 -31.78 19.65
CA GLY A 7 -44.57 -32.46 19.61
C GLY A 7 -43.70 -32.09 20.83
N LYS A 8 -43.08 -33.11 21.44
CA LYS A 8 -42.16 -32.98 22.57
C LYS A 8 -40.82 -32.39 22.11
N PRO A 9 -40.19 -31.54 22.91
CA PRO A 9 -38.87 -31.00 22.58
C PRO A 9 -37.75 -32.05 22.71
N LYS A 10 -36.91 -32.18 21.69
CA LYS A 10 -35.68 -33.00 21.73
C LYS A 10 -34.61 -32.25 22.51
N THR A 11 -34.19 -32.81 23.63
CA THR A 11 -33.05 -32.34 24.39
C THR A 11 -31.73 -32.67 23.69
N ASN A 12 -31.07 -31.66 23.16
CA ASN A 12 -29.71 -31.78 22.62
C ASN A 12 -28.72 -31.89 23.79
N ARG A 13 -28.20 -33.07 24.01
CA ARG A 13 -27.03 -33.31 24.88
C ARG A 13 -25.78 -32.69 24.24
N ARG A 14 -25.31 -31.55 24.75
CA ARG A 14 -23.99 -31.00 24.45
C ARG A 14 -22.94 -32.00 24.94
N LYS A 15 -22.19 -32.57 23.97
CA LYS A 15 -20.91 -33.25 24.24
C LYS A 15 -19.89 -32.18 24.60
N THR A 16 -19.46 -32.16 25.86
CA THR A 16 -18.27 -31.42 26.30
C THR A 16 -17.05 -32.01 25.61
N GLN A 17 -16.50 -31.30 24.63
CA GLN A 17 -15.19 -31.58 24.09
C GLN A 17 -14.15 -31.24 25.16
N LYS A 18 -13.41 -32.24 25.62
CA LYS A 18 -12.22 -32.07 26.46
C LYS A 18 -11.21 -31.23 25.66
N GLY A 19 -10.86 -30.04 26.16
CA GLY A 19 -9.84 -29.18 25.67
C GLY A 19 -8.48 -29.88 25.72
N GLY A 20 -8.03 -30.36 24.58
CA GLY A 20 -6.61 -30.65 24.35
C GLY A 20 -5.90 -29.31 24.25
N THR A 21 -4.94 -29.06 25.12
CA THR A 21 -3.98 -27.95 24.98
C THR A 21 -3.16 -28.26 23.73
N ALA A 22 -3.58 -27.70 22.59
CA ALA A 22 -2.75 -27.66 21.41
C ALA A 22 -1.51 -26.83 21.77
N SER A 23 -0.35 -27.45 21.82
CA SER A 23 0.94 -26.76 21.85
C SER A 23 0.93 -25.79 20.67
N ALA A 24 1.02 -24.49 20.95
CA ALA A 24 1.16 -23.49 19.89
C ALA A 24 2.44 -23.86 19.10
N ALA A 25 2.29 -24.30 17.86
CA ALA A 25 3.41 -24.50 16.98
C ALA A 25 4.17 -23.17 16.90
N ALA A 26 5.50 -23.24 17.07
CA ALA A 26 6.32 -22.04 16.91
C ALA A 26 6.06 -21.42 15.53
N ALA A 27 5.93 -20.08 15.49
CA ALA A 27 5.78 -19.39 14.22
C ALA A 27 6.97 -19.72 13.31
N PRO A 28 6.75 -19.93 12.00
CA PRO A 28 7.83 -20.24 11.07
C PRO A 28 8.86 -19.11 11.08
N GLU A 29 10.14 -19.48 11.14
CA GLU A 29 11.25 -18.54 11.05
C GLU A 29 11.25 -17.89 9.66
N ALA A 30 11.48 -16.57 9.62
CA ALA A 30 11.57 -15.85 8.36
C ALA A 30 12.90 -16.19 7.67
N PRO A 31 12.92 -16.43 6.34
CA PRO A 31 14.14 -16.74 5.59
C PRO A 31 15.05 -15.50 5.38
N PHE A 32 14.67 -14.35 5.94
CA PHE A 32 15.38 -13.06 5.86
C PHE A 32 15.23 -12.29 7.17
N PRO A 33 16.10 -11.29 7.44
CA PRO A 33 15.93 -10.40 8.58
C PRO A 33 14.63 -9.61 8.47
N LEU A 34 13.82 -9.61 9.54
CA LEU A 34 12.58 -8.84 9.57
C LEU A 34 12.81 -7.33 9.77
N ILE A 35 13.95 -6.96 10.35
CA ILE A 35 14.34 -5.57 10.61
C ILE A 35 15.80 -5.39 10.22
N VAL A 36 16.06 -4.41 9.36
CA VAL A 36 17.41 -3.98 9.00
C VAL A 36 17.54 -2.47 9.19
N LYS A 37 18.59 -2.04 9.88
CA LYS A 37 18.99 -0.64 10.00
C LYS A 37 20.24 -0.42 9.16
N GLU A 38 20.09 0.30 8.05
CA GLU A 38 21.19 0.71 7.20
C GLU A 38 21.68 2.11 7.66
N PRO A 39 22.92 2.24 8.14
CA PRO A 39 23.37 3.48 8.76
C PRO A 39 23.37 4.70 7.83
N THR A 40 23.51 4.48 6.52
CA THR A 40 23.51 5.56 5.51
C THR A 40 22.11 5.91 5.02
N SER A 41 21.10 5.10 5.30
CA SER A 41 19.73 5.35 4.84
C SER A 41 19.03 6.40 5.68
N GLN A 42 18.56 7.45 5.02
CA GLN A 42 17.65 8.46 5.59
C GLN A 42 16.18 8.09 5.44
N ILE A 43 15.88 6.91 4.88
CA ILE A 43 14.53 6.42 4.62
C ILE A 43 14.38 5.04 5.26
N LYS A 44 13.29 4.84 6.00
CA LYS A 44 12.89 3.53 6.51
C LYS A 44 11.67 3.01 5.76
N VAL A 45 11.79 1.81 5.20
CA VAL A 45 10.70 1.14 4.46
C VAL A 45 9.96 0.21 5.39
N PHE A 46 8.65 0.33 5.44
CA PHE A 46 7.74 -0.59 6.11
C PHE A 46 6.94 -1.36 5.08
N THR A 47 6.94 -2.67 5.18
CA THR A 47 6.11 -3.54 4.35
C THR A 47 5.34 -4.52 5.22
N ASN A 48 4.12 -4.88 4.83
CA ASN A 48 3.30 -5.85 5.55
C ASN A 48 3.31 -7.20 4.82
N ALA A 49 3.60 -8.27 5.56
CA ALA A 49 3.52 -9.63 5.07
C ALA A 49 3.22 -10.59 6.22
N ASP A 50 2.23 -11.45 6.05
CA ASP A 50 1.88 -12.50 7.01
C ASP A 50 2.73 -13.77 6.87
N LYS A 51 3.38 -13.93 5.72
CA LYS A 51 4.22 -15.10 5.37
C LYS A 51 5.29 -14.77 4.36
N SER A 52 6.28 -15.64 4.22
CA SER A 52 7.24 -15.55 3.13
C SER A 52 6.62 -15.96 1.79
N GLN A 53 7.02 -15.26 0.73
CA GLN A 53 6.76 -15.56 -0.67
C GLN A 53 7.98 -15.10 -1.47
N ALA A 54 8.27 -15.77 -2.59
CA ALA A 54 9.43 -15.44 -3.43
C ALA A 54 9.50 -13.97 -3.86
N THR A 55 8.34 -13.34 -4.10
CA THR A 55 8.28 -11.91 -4.45
C THR A 55 8.67 -11.00 -3.27
N LEU A 56 8.24 -11.34 -2.04
CA LEU A 56 8.67 -10.62 -0.84
C LEU A 56 10.18 -10.79 -0.61
N GLU A 57 10.70 -12.01 -0.74
CA GLU A 57 12.14 -12.29 -0.58
C GLU A 57 12.97 -11.49 -1.59
N ALA A 58 12.52 -11.41 -2.84
CA ALA A 58 13.15 -10.61 -3.87
C ALA A 58 13.08 -9.10 -3.56
N MET A 59 11.93 -8.60 -3.07
CA MET A 59 11.80 -7.22 -2.61
C MET A 59 12.76 -6.90 -1.46
N ILE A 60 12.87 -7.78 -0.47
CA ILE A 60 13.78 -7.61 0.68
C ILE A 60 15.24 -7.61 0.22
N ALA A 61 15.62 -8.52 -0.69
CA ALA A 61 16.94 -8.54 -1.29
C ALA A 61 17.26 -7.24 -2.04
N ALA A 62 16.28 -6.68 -2.78
CA ALA A 62 16.42 -5.42 -3.47
C ALA A 62 16.58 -4.24 -2.48
N LEU A 63 15.76 -4.16 -1.42
CA LEU A 63 15.90 -3.13 -0.39
C LEU A 63 17.27 -3.14 0.28
N THR A 64 17.80 -4.33 0.57
CA THR A 64 19.13 -4.51 1.16
C THR A 64 20.21 -4.00 0.20
N ARG A 65 20.17 -4.42 -1.06
CA ARG A 65 21.12 -4.01 -2.10
C ARG A 65 21.11 -2.50 -2.33
N HIS A 66 19.93 -1.89 -2.34
CA HIS A 66 19.72 -0.47 -2.55
C HIS A 66 19.80 0.35 -1.24
N LYS A 67 20.37 -0.22 -0.18
CA LYS A 67 20.72 0.44 1.06
C LYS A 67 19.54 1.15 1.75
N PHE A 68 18.39 0.49 1.80
CA PHE A 68 17.27 0.94 2.61
C PHE A 68 17.32 0.32 4.02
N SER A 69 17.03 1.12 5.03
CA SER A 69 16.52 0.57 6.29
C SER A 69 15.11 0.03 6.06
N TYR A 70 14.77 -1.14 6.60
CA TYR A 70 13.42 -1.69 6.42
C TYR A 70 12.94 -2.50 7.62
N GLU A 71 11.63 -2.69 7.68
CA GLU A 71 10.96 -3.55 8.64
C GLU A 71 9.77 -4.26 7.98
N VAL A 72 9.73 -5.60 8.10
CA VAL A 72 8.61 -6.42 7.65
C VAL A 72 7.63 -6.60 8.81
N LEU A 73 6.45 -6.04 8.67
CA LEU A 73 5.42 -5.99 9.68
C LEU A 73 4.44 -7.16 9.53
N GLY A 74 3.90 -7.63 10.64
CA GLY A 74 2.83 -8.65 10.65
C GLY A 74 3.29 -10.06 10.28
N TYR A 75 4.60 -10.33 10.13
CA TYR A 75 5.11 -11.66 9.77
C TYR A 75 4.68 -12.71 10.79
N ALA A 76 4.18 -13.84 10.28
CA ALA A 76 3.62 -14.96 11.07
C ALA A 76 2.44 -14.58 11.98
N LYS A 77 1.81 -13.42 11.76
CA LYS A 77 0.59 -13.00 12.46
C LYS A 77 -0.64 -13.21 11.57
N PRO A 78 -1.82 -13.45 12.16
CA PRO A 78 -3.06 -13.55 11.39
C PRO A 78 -3.35 -12.25 10.63
N TRP A 79 -3.74 -12.41 9.37
CA TRP A 79 -4.23 -11.30 8.54
C TRP A 79 -5.75 -11.18 8.67
N HIS A 80 -6.24 -10.02 9.12
CA HIS A 80 -7.66 -9.75 9.29
C HIS A 80 -8.20 -8.66 8.35
N GLY A 81 -7.50 -8.41 7.25
CA GLY A 81 -7.86 -7.39 6.27
C GLY A 81 -7.00 -6.12 6.34
N PHE A 82 -7.31 -5.16 5.50
CA PHE A 82 -6.50 -3.95 5.35
C PHE A 82 -6.39 -3.08 6.60
N HIS A 83 -7.34 -3.16 7.53
CA HIS A 83 -7.21 -2.48 8.83
C HIS A 83 -6.02 -3.00 9.65
N THR A 84 -5.69 -4.30 9.57
CA THR A 84 -4.49 -4.87 10.20
C THR A 84 -3.21 -4.20 9.66
N ARG A 85 -3.18 -3.90 8.36
CA ARG A 85 -2.07 -3.17 7.75
C ARG A 85 -1.94 -1.76 8.34
N MET A 86 -3.04 -1.02 8.45
CA MET A 86 -3.04 0.31 9.04
C MET A 86 -2.60 0.30 10.51
N GLU A 87 -3.04 -0.69 11.30
CA GLU A 87 -2.61 -0.87 12.69
C GLU A 87 -1.11 -1.17 12.80
N ASN A 88 -0.61 -2.10 11.99
CA ASN A 88 0.81 -2.41 11.95
C ASN A 88 1.67 -1.20 11.57
N TYR A 89 1.23 -0.37 10.60
CA TYR A 89 1.91 0.86 10.22
C TYR A 89 1.89 1.89 11.35
N GLU A 90 0.75 2.08 12.01
CA GLU A 90 0.64 3.02 13.14
C GLU A 90 1.58 2.63 14.29
N ASP A 91 1.61 1.35 14.65
CA ASP A 91 2.53 0.83 15.66
C ASP A 91 4.00 1.03 15.28
N ALA A 92 4.35 0.75 14.02
CA ALA A 92 5.71 0.93 13.51
C ALA A 92 6.12 2.42 13.49
N LEU A 93 5.22 3.30 13.06
CA LEU A 93 5.48 4.74 13.09
C LEU A 93 5.62 5.30 14.49
N ASN A 94 4.82 4.83 15.47
CA ASN A 94 4.96 5.25 16.86
C ASN A 94 6.32 4.85 17.44
N ARG A 95 6.84 3.66 17.10
CA ARG A 95 8.23 3.27 17.46
C ARG A 95 9.24 4.17 16.75
N ASN A 96 9.06 4.40 15.43
CA ASN A 96 9.98 5.24 14.67
C ASN A 96 9.97 6.71 15.11
N MET A 97 8.82 7.23 15.54
CA MET A 97 8.69 8.55 16.17
C MET A 97 9.60 8.69 17.39
N THR A 98 9.65 7.66 18.23
CA THR A 98 10.50 7.64 19.44
C THR A 98 11.97 7.47 19.09
N GLU A 99 12.29 6.63 18.08
CA GLU A 99 13.67 6.30 17.71
C GLU A 99 14.36 7.40 16.87
N SER A 100 13.60 8.02 15.94
CA SER A 100 14.17 8.85 14.87
C SER A 100 13.50 10.22 14.72
N GLY A 101 12.42 10.46 15.45
CA GLY A 101 11.69 11.73 15.47
C GLY A 101 10.65 11.90 14.34
N PRO A 102 9.88 13.01 14.40
CA PRO A 102 8.74 13.26 13.51
C PRO A 102 9.12 13.49 12.04
N ASP A 103 10.31 14.00 11.77
CA ASP A 103 10.79 14.38 10.44
C ASP A 103 11.49 13.23 9.70
N SER A 104 11.70 12.08 10.36
CA SER A 104 12.30 10.91 9.74
C SER A 104 11.40 10.36 8.62
N LEU A 105 11.98 10.13 7.43
CA LEU A 105 11.25 9.71 6.26
C LEU A 105 10.95 8.20 6.29
N CYS A 106 9.70 7.88 6.01
CA CYS A 106 9.22 6.51 5.92
C CYS A 106 8.51 6.25 4.59
N ILE A 107 8.57 5.00 4.14
CA ILE A 107 7.81 4.48 3.01
C ILE A 107 6.94 3.33 3.49
N PHE A 108 5.68 3.32 3.14
CA PHE A 108 4.81 2.15 3.15
C PHE A 108 4.78 1.57 1.75
N VAL A 109 5.05 0.30 1.60
CA VAL A 109 5.03 -0.38 0.30
C VAL A 109 4.44 -1.78 0.41
N ASP A 110 3.66 -2.19 -0.59
CA ASP A 110 3.14 -3.54 -0.70
C ASP A 110 4.28 -4.55 -0.90
N GLY A 111 4.33 -5.58 -0.05
CA GLY A 111 5.47 -6.51 -0.01
C GLY A 111 5.47 -7.58 -1.10
N PHE A 112 4.33 -7.81 -1.76
CA PHE A 112 4.16 -8.94 -2.67
C PHE A 112 4.14 -8.55 -4.15
N ASP A 113 3.96 -7.28 -4.47
CA ASP A 113 3.77 -6.78 -5.84
C ASP A 113 4.52 -5.47 -6.14
N ALA A 114 5.53 -5.14 -5.35
CA ALA A 114 6.42 -4.00 -5.58
C ALA A 114 7.87 -4.44 -5.81
N ILE A 115 8.63 -3.64 -6.55
CA ILE A 115 10.06 -3.79 -6.83
C ILE A 115 10.78 -2.50 -6.45
N CYS A 116 11.85 -2.58 -5.66
CA CYS A 116 12.81 -1.50 -5.48
C CYS A 116 13.88 -1.59 -6.59
N ILE A 117 14.13 -0.49 -7.31
CA ILE A 117 15.04 -0.46 -8.45
C ILE A 117 16.10 0.65 -8.38
N LYS A 118 16.11 1.46 -7.34
CA LYS A 118 17.11 2.50 -7.11
C LYS A 118 17.51 2.60 -5.65
N ASP A 119 18.70 3.16 -5.43
CA ASP A 119 19.22 3.40 -4.09
C ASP A 119 18.39 4.41 -3.29
N SER A 120 18.45 4.29 -1.97
CA SER A 120 17.72 5.15 -1.03
C SER A 120 18.04 6.63 -1.22
N GLU A 121 19.28 6.97 -1.61
CA GLU A 121 19.69 8.35 -1.92
C GLU A 121 18.99 8.92 -3.14
N ALA A 122 18.84 8.13 -4.22
CA ALA A 122 18.14 8.54 -5.42
C ALA A 122 16.63 8.76 -5.15
N VAL A 123 16.01 7.89 -4.35
CA VAL A 123 14.61 8.06 -3.93
C VAL A 123 14.44 9.31 -3.05
N LEU A 124 15.38 9.56 -2.15
CA LEU A 124 15.40 10.76 -1.34
C LEU A 124 15.52 12.03 -2.19
N ALA A 125 16.40 12.00 -3.18
CA ALA A 125 16.57 13.13 -4.11
C ALA A 125 15.28 13.40 -4.89
N ALA A 126 14.64 12.37 -5.43
CA ALA A 126 13.34 12.48 -6.12
C ALA A 126 12.25 13.06 -5.18
N TYR A 127 12.17 12.58 -3.94
CA TYR A 127 11.23 13.11 -2.96
C TYR A 127 11.46 14.60 -2.66
N LYS A 128 12.71 15.03 -2.53
CA LYS A 128 13.07 16.44 -2.28
C LYS A 128 12.83 17.33 -3.51
N ALA A 129 12.96 16.79 -4.70
CA ALA A 129 12.82 17.52 -5.96
C ALA A 129 11.37 17.61 -6.47
N LYS A 130 10.40 16.98 -5.78
CA LYS A 130 9.00 17.02 -6.22
C LYS A 130 8.47 18.45 -6.32
N PRO A 131 7.63 18.75 -7.32
CA PRO A 131 7.20 20.12 -7.62
C PRO A 131 6.31 20.73 -6.53
N ARG A 132 5.59 19.89 -5.78
CA ARG A 132 4.75 20.32 -4.66
C ARG A 132 5.41 19.95 -3.33
N PRO A 133 5.51 20.90 -2.38
CA PRO A 133 6.20 20.67 -1.10
C PRO A 133 5.36 19.90 -0.08
N MET A 134 4.29 19.22 -0.50
CA MET A 134 3.44 18.47 0.41
C MET A 134 4.18 17.29 1.05
N PRO A 135 3.98 17.07 2.36
CA PRO A 135 4.81 16.09 3.10
C PRO A 135 4.53 14.64 2.72
N VAL A 136 3.29 14.29 2.41
CA VAL A 136 2.92 12.92 2.07
C VAL A 136 2.75 12.76 0.57
N VAL A 137 3.36 11.70 -0.01
CA VAL A 137 3.29 11.39 -1.44
C VAL A 137 2.69 10.00 -1.62
N PHE A 138 1.69 9.90 -2.48
CA PHE A 138 1.12 8.64 -2.96
C PHE A 138 1.62 8.31 -4.36
N GLY A 139 1.69 7.03 -4.68
CA GLY A 139 1.83 6.61 -6.06
C GLY A 139 0.59 6.99 -6.87
N ALA A 140 0.79 7.44 -8.10
CA ALA A 140 -0.29 7.70 -9.04
C ALA A 140 -0.78 6.39 -9.67
N GLU A 141 -2.10 6.16 -9.69
CA GLU A 141 -2.73 5.02 -10.33
C GLU A 141 -3.81 5.47 -11.30
N ILE A 142 -3.88 4.79 -12.43
CA ILE A 142 -5.02 4.92 -13.34
C ILE A 142 -6.05 3.89 -12.92
N CYS A 143 -7.05 4.35 -12.22
CA CYS A 143 -8.02 3.51 -11.55
C CYS A 143 -9.20 3.17 -12.45
N CYS A 144 -8.96 2.33 -13.46
CA CYS A 144 -10.03 1.80 -14.32
C CYS A 144 -10.07 0.29 -14.22
N LEU A 145 -11.26 -0.28 -14.03
CA LEU A 145 -11.38 -1.72 -13.85
C LEU A 145 -11.16 -2.52 -15.14
N ASP A 146 -11.55 -2.06 -16.32
CA ASP A 146 -11.34 -2.84 -17.56
C ASP A 146 -11.20 -2.03 -18.85
N ASN A 147 -11.85 -0.90 -19.00
CA ASN A 147 -11.71 0.00 -20.14
C ASN A 147 -11.97 1.42 -19.68
N CYS A 148 -10.91 2.23 -19.67
CA CYS A 148 -11.02 3.62 -19.24
C CYS A 148 -11.70 4.48 -20.31
N ASP A 149 -13.00 4.37 -20.44
CA ASP A 149 -13.78 5.37 -21.13
C ASP A 149 -14.37 6.39 -20.13
N LYS A 150 -14.77 7.55 -20.64
CA LYS A 150 -15.27 8.66 -19.82
C LYS A 150 -16.53 8.36 -19.00
N ASN A 151 -17.15 7.22 -19.25
CA ASN A 151 -18.41 6.78 -18.64
C ASN A 151 -18.18 5.64 -17.64
N THR A 152 -16.97 5.12 -17.51
CA THR A 152 -16.68 3.99 -16.62
C THR A 152 -16.67 4.47 -15.18
N LEU A 153 -17.41 3.78 -14.32
CA LEU A 153 -17.36 3.97 -12.88
C LEU A 153 -15.94 3.68 -12.40
N THR A 154 -15.36 4.58 -11.63
CA THR A 154 -14.05 4.37 -11.05
C THR A 154 -14.08 3.24 -10.04
N TRP A 155 -12.91 2.69 -9.71
CA TRP A 155 -12.77 1.73 -8.61
C TRP A 155 -13.41 2.26 -7.31
N TYR A 156 -13.26 3.57 -7.03
CA TYR A 156 -13.86 4.23 -5.88
C TYR A 156 -15.40 4.26 -5.91
N ASP A 157 -16.00 4.44 -7.08
CA ASP A 157 -17.47 4.41 -7.23
C ASP A 157 -17.99 2.98 -7.09
N HIS A 158 -17.27 2.01 -7.68
CA HIS A 158 -17.64 0.60 -7.58
C HIS A 158 -17.58 0.08 -6.14
N HIS A 159 -16.56 0.47 -5.38
CA HIS A 159 -16.40 0.09 -3.98
C HIS A 159 -17.13 1.02 -3.00
N LYS A 160 -18.05 1.83 -3.51
CA LYS A 160 -18.97 2.67 -2.71
C LYS A 160 -18.24 3.60 -1.73
N LEU A 161 -17.21 4.30 -2.21
CA LEU A 161 -16.66 5.40 -1.44
C LEU A 161 -17.81 6.34 -1.02
N LYS A 162 -17.88 6.67 0.26
CA LYS A 162 -18.95 7.51 0.80
C LYS A 162 -18.97 8.88 0.10
N GLY A 163 -20.01 9.15 -0.66
CA GLY A 163 -20.12 10.34 -1.52
C GLY A 163 -19.61 10.13 -2.95
N GLY A 164 -19.22 8.88 -3.32
CA GLY A 164 -18.65 8.57 -4.63
C GLY A 164 -17.25 9.12 -4.83
N SER A 165 -16.75 9.07 -6.06
CA SER A 165 -15.43 9.61 -6.42
C SER A 165 -15.41 11.14 -6.61
N ALA A 166 -16.57 11.79 -6.72
CA ALA A 166 -16.66 13.22 -7.02
C ALA A 166 -15.89 14.14 -6.04
N PRO A 167 -15.96 13.97 -4.70
CA PRO A 167 -15.18 14.78 -3.78
C PRO A 167 -13.67 14.58 -3.95
N LEU A 168 -13.22 13.34 -4.23
CA LEU A 168 -11.83 13.06 -4.49
C LEU A 168 -11.37 13.68 -5.81
N ARG A 169 -12.18 13.58 -6.89
CA ARG A 169 -11.89 14.23 -8.17
C ARG A 169 -11.74 15.75 -8.02
N ALA A 170 -12.66 16.41 -7.30
CA ALA A 170 -12.58 17.84 -7.04
C ALA A 170 -11.30 18.23 -6.28
N ALA A 171 -10.88 17.40 -5.31
CA ALA A 171 -9.62 17.60 -4.60
C ALA A 171 -8.42 17.44 -5.54
N LEU A 172 -8.41 16.42 -6.40
CA LEU A 172 -7.35 16.20 -7.39
C LEU A 172 -7.26 17.32 -8.42
N GLU A 173 -8.39 17.85 -8.88
CA GLU A 173 -8.44 19.03 -9.77
C GLU A 173 -7.88 20.28 -9.09
N GLN A 174 -8.14 20.46 -7.80
CA GLN A 174 -7.55 21.54 -7.01
C GLN A 174 -6.03 21.36 -6.85
N MET A 175 -5.58 20.12 -6.63
CA MET A 175 -4.16 19.80 -6.47
C MET A 175 -3.37 20.00 -7.77
N PHE A 176 -3.98 19.68 -8.91
CA PHE A 176 -3.34 19.69 -10.23
C PHE A 176 -4.14 20.53 -11.21
N PRO A 177 -3.78 21.81 -11.40
CA PRO A 177 -4.51 22.69 -12.30
C PRO A 177 -4.48 22.20 -13.76
N PRO A 178 -5.45 22.67 -14.59
CA PRO A 178 -5.74 22.12 -15.94
C PRO A 178 -4.58 22.11 -16.93
N ASN A 179 -3.58 22.91 -16.72
CA ASN A 179 -2.43 23.06 -17.63
C ASN A 179 -1.21 22.22 -17.22
N THR A 180 -1.37 21.29 -16.30
CA THR A 180 -0.29 20.36 -15.94
C THR A 180 -0.10 19.39 -17.11
N GLU A 181 1.00 19.50 -17.86
CA GLU A 181 1.30 18.73 -19.08
C GLU A 181 1.27 17.21 -18.88
N PHE A 182 1.38 16.75 -17.65
CA PHE A 182 1.40 15.35 -17.28
C PHE A 182 0.01 14.69 -17.22
N LEU A 183 -1.05 15.46 -17.32
CA LEU A 183 -2.41 14.93 -17.33
C LEU A 183 -2.80 14.52 -18.75
N VAL A 184 -2.33 13.39 -19.20
CA VAL A 184 -2.72 12.78 -20.49
C VAL A 184 -4.23 12.48 -20.52
N SER A 185 -4.84 12.30 -19.36
CA SER A 185 -6.29 12.41 -19.15
C SER A 185 -6.54 12.72 -17.67
N LYS A 186 -7.10 13.88 -17.36
CA LYS A 186 -7.47 14.31 -16.01
C LYS A 186 -8.43 13.36 -15.29
N GLU A 187 -9.00 12.43 -16.03
CA GLU A 187 -10.12 11.61 -15.57
C GLU A 187 -9.69 10.36 -14.81
N ASP A 188 -8.39 9.99 -14.87
CA ASP A 188 -7.94 8.63 -14.53
C ASP A 188 -6.84 8.55 -13.47
N ILE A 189 -6.45 9.66 -12.85
CA ILE A 189 -5.35 9.66 -11.88
C ILE A 189 -5.91 9.70 -10.47
N PHE A 190 -5.63 8.61 -9.74
CA PHE A 190 -6.03 8.44 -8.36
C PHE A 190 -4.82 8.07 -7.51
N PRO A 191 -4.86 8.33 -6.19
CA PRO A 191 -3.84 7.84 -5.28
C PRO A 191 -3.89 6.31 -5.18
N ASN A 192 -2.74 5.66 -5.07
CA ASN A 192 -2.62 4.24 -4.78
C ASN A 192 -2.02 4.04 -3.40
N ALA A 193 -2.72 3.30 -2.52
CA ALA A 193 -2.31 3.05 -1.14
C ALA A 193 -1.22 1.97 -1.00
N GLY A 194 -0.85 1.28 -2.07
CA GLY A 194 0.25 0.31 -2.08
C GLY A 194 1.64 0.95 -2.06
N PHE A 195 1.72 2.28 -2.22
CA PHE A 195 2.93 3.06 -1.98
C PHE A 195 2.59 4.43 -1.41
N ILE A 196 3.11 4.72 -0.21
CA ILE A 196 2.95 6.02 0.45
C ILE A 196 4.29 6.40 1.08
N MET A 197 4.74 7.63 0.88
CA MET A 197 6.01 8.14 1.44
C MET A 197 5.80 9.47 2.14
N GLY A 198 6.47 9.68 3.27
CA GLY A 198 6.46 10.96 3.97
C GLY A 198 7.18 10.92 5.31
N PRO A 199 7.26 12.06 6.03
CA PRO A 199 7.74 12.11 7.39
C PRO A 199 6.85 11.32 8.35
N THR A 200 7.46 10.71 9.37
CA THR A 200 6.77 9.90 10.39
C THR A 200 5.55 10.61 10.99
N GLY A 201 5.69 11.88 11.38
CA GLY A 201 4.59 12.66 11.95
C GLY A 201 3.43 12.86 10.97
N ALA A 202 3.73 13.18 9.71
CA ALA A 202 2.72 13.37 8.67
C ALA A 202 2.01 12.06 8.30
N LEU A 203 2.72 10.94 8.29
CA LEU A 203 2.14 9.61 8.06
C LEU A 203 1.26 9.16 9.23
N LEU A 204 1.61 9.48 10.49
CA LEU A 204 0.73 9.25 11.64
C LEU A 204 -0.58 10.03 11.53
N ASP A 205 -0.51 11.31 11.14
CA ASP A 205 -1.70 12.14 10.91
C ASP A 205 -2.57 11.58 9.77
N LEU A 206 -1.93 11.12 8.69
CA LEU A 206 -2.62 10.44 7.59
C LEU A 206 -3.37 9.21 8.11
N LEU A 207 -2.70 8.27 8.78
CA LEU A 207 -3.31 7.04 9.27
C LEU A 207 -4.45 7.31 10.24
N LYS A 208 -4.30 8.28 11.13
CA LYS A 208 -5.36 8.73 12.04
C LYS A 208 -6.59 9.25 11.27
N GLY A 209 -6.36 10.06 10.23
CA GLY A 209 -7.44 10.56 9.39
C GLY A 209 -8.09 9.47 8.52
N MET A 210 -7.30 8.52 8.01
CA MET A 210 -7.81 7.35 7.29
C MET A 210 -8.71 6.49 8.19
N ARG A 211 -8.29 6.19 9.41
CA ARG A 211 -9.09 5.43 10.39
C ARG A 211 -10.37 6.16 10.78
N ALA A 212 -10.32 7.48 10.94
CA ALA A 212 -11.51 8.31 11.24
C ALA A 212 -12.55 8.28 10.11
N SER A 213 -12.19 7.85 8.89
CA SER A 213 -13.14 7.66 7.79
C SER A 213 -14.12 6.51 8.02
N GLY A 214 -13.77 5.56 8.89
CA GLY A 214 -14.53 4.33 9.14
C GLY A 214 -14.47 3.31 7.98
N ASN A 215 -13.61 3.53 6.98
CA ASN A 215 -13.38 2.56 5.91
C ASN A 215 -12.36 1.50 6.38
N PHE A 216 -12.66 0.24 6.13
CA PHE A 216 -11.76 -0.87 6.42
C PHE A 216 -10.77 -1.15 5.27
N ASP A 217 -11.03 -0.63 4.09
CA ASP A 217 -10.15 -0.66 2.93
C ASP A 217 -9.27 0.59 2.94
N ASP A 218 -7.96 0.40 2.88
CA ASP A 218 -6.99 1.51 3.00
C ASP A 218 -6.97 2.42 1.77
N GLN A 219 -7.25 1.90 0.58
CA GLN A 219 -7.38 2.70 -0.64
C GLN A 219 -8.58 3.64 -0.54
N LEU A 220 -9.74 3.15 -0.06
CA LEU A 220 -10.92 3.98 0.16
C LEU A 220 -10.68 4.99 1.28
N ALA A 221 -10.03 4.58 2.36
CA ALA A 221 -9.69 5.46 3.47
C ALA A 221 -8.74 6.58 3.04
N ALA A 222 -7.73 6.27 2.21
CA ALA A 222 -6.83 7.26 1.62
C ALA A 222 -7.59 8.26 0.73
N GLY A 223 -8.45 7.77 -0.18
CA GLY A 223 -9.28 8.62 -1.02
C GLY A 223 -10.15 9.59 -0.22
N HIS A 224 -10.75 9.12 0.86
CA HIS A 224 -11.55 9.95 1.76
C HIS A 224 -10.72 11.00 2.51
N TYR A 225 -9.51 10.63 2.96
CA TYR A 225 -8.59 11.56 3.60
C TYR A 225 -8.16 12.67 2.64
N ILE A 226 -7.75 12.32 1.42
CA ILE A 226 -7.28 13.27 0.40
C ILE A 226 -8.38 14.21 -0.01
N ALA A 227 -9.61 13.72 -0.19
CA ALA A 227 -10.77 14.56 -0.49
C ALA A 227 -11.02 15.70 0.54
N LYS A 228 -10.56 15.49 1.77
CA LYS A 228 -10.69 16.48 2.86
C LYS A 228 -9.42 17.29 3.13
N ASN A 229 -8.27 16.81 2.69
CA ASN A 229 -6.97 17.39 3.01
C ASN A 229 -6.06 17.44 1.77
N PRO A 230 -6.51 18.06 0.65
CA PRO A 230 -5.74 18.11 -0.59
C PRO A 230 -4.43 18.91 -0.48
N ASP A 231 -4.33 19.74 0.55
CA ASP A 231 -3.16 20.56 0.90
C ASP A 231 -2.11 19.82 1.73
N LYS A 232 -2.38 18.59 2.17
CA LYS A 232 -1.44 17.78 2.98
C LYS A 232 -0.76 16.66 2.22
N VAL A 233 -1.20 16.40 1.01
CA VAL A 233 -0.73 15.25 0.21
C VAL A 233 -0.34 15.68 -1.19
N ASP A 234 0.52 14.87 -1.79
CA ASP A 234 0.90 14.94 -3.20
C ASP A 234 0.70 13.57 -3.85
N ILE A 235 0.69 13.56 -5.18
CA ILE A 235 0.66 12.33 -5.97
C ILE A 235 1.82 12.39 -6.95
N ASP A 236 2.62 11.34 -7.02
CA ASP A 236 3.78 11.23 -7.89
C ASP A 236 3.36 11.03 -9.36
N LEU A 237 2.83 12.09 -9.97
CA LEU A 237 2.35 12.07 -11.37
C LEU A 237 3.46 11.83 -12.37
N GLU A 238 4.67 12.28 -12.05
CA GLU A 238 5.85 12.11 -12.90
C GLU A 238 6.47 10.71 -12.75
N ALA A 239 5.96 9.92 -11.83
CA ALA A 239 6.47 8.58 -11.51
C ALA A 239 8.00 8.59 -11.26
N LYS A 240 8.49 9.58 -10.50
CA LYS A 240 9.90 9.70 -10.12
C LYS A 240 10.26 8.89 -8.88
N ILE A 241 9.29 8.70 -7.99
CA ILE A 241 9.46 7.95 -6.75
C ILE A 241 8.93 6.53 -6.96
N VAL A 242 7.67 6.42 -7.45
CA VAL A 242 7.03 5.13 -7.70
C VAL A 242 6.21 5.17 -8.98
N ARG A 243 6.29 4.09 -9.75
CA ARG A 243 5.45 3.90 -10.92
C ARG A 243 4.52 2.71 -10.71
N ASN A 244 3.22 2.98 -10.71
CA ASN A 244 2.21 1.93 -10.71
C ASN A 244 2.03 1.40 -12.14
N LYS A 245 2.22 0.10 -12.33
CA LYS A 245 2.06 -0.59 -13.61
C LYS A 245 0.74 -1.29 -13.70
N ILE A 246 -0.09 -0.92 -14.65
CA ILE A 246 -1.35 -1.57 -14.95
C ILE A 246 -1.21 -2.40 -16.23
N LYS A 247 -1.81 -3.57 -16.26
CA LYS A 247 -1.65 -4.65 -17.26
C LYS A 247 -1.61 -4.22 -18.74
N ASN A 248 -2.19 -3.09 -19.13
CA ASN A 248 -2.35 -2.69 -20.54
C ASN A 248 -1.60 -1.41 -20.94
N ARG A 249 -0.77 -0.85 -20.08
CA ARG A 249 0.04 0.36 -20.39
C ARG A 249 1.53 0.07 -20.32
N GLU A 250 2.00 -0.81 -21.21
CA GLU A 250 3.40 -1.26 -21.26
C GLU A 250 4.40 -0.23 -21.81
N LYS A 251 3.94 0.93 -22.23
CA LYS A 251 4.80 1.96 -22.84
C LYS A 251 4.98 3.17 -21.94
N LEU A 252 5.66 2.97 -20.80
CA LEU A 252 6.22 4.09 -20.08
C LEU A 252 7.73 4.08 -20.30
N PRO A 253 8.34 5.17 -20.79
CA PRO A 253 9.78 5.22 -21.00
C PRO A 253 10.53 5.09 -19.67
N ASP A 254 11.72 4.51 -19.75
CA ASP A 254 12.84 4.71 -18.85
C ASP A 254 12.79 4.12 -17.44
N GLU A 255 12.26 2.91 -17.33
CA GLU A 255 12.54 2.08 -16.15
C GLU A 255 14.03 1.73 -16.15
N GLY A 256 14.78 2.11 -15.14
CA GLY A 256 16.22 1.86 -15.07
C GLY A 256 17.11 2.98 -15.58
N THR A 257 16.54 4.07 -16.14
CA THR A 257 17.32 5.30 -16.39
C THR A 257 17.53 6.09 -15.11
N PRO A 258 18.52 7.00 -15.07
CA PRO A 258 18.74 7.91 -13.93
C PRO A 258 17.48 8.68 -13.53
N ASP A 259 16.64 9.03 -14.51
CA ASP A 259 15.41 9.81 -14.32
C ASP A 259 14.15 8.98 -14.05
N GLY A 260 14.22 7.65 -14.12
CA GLY A 260 13.09 6.75 -13.88
C GLY A 260 12.71 6.64 -12.38
N PRO A 261 11.69 5.82 -12.04
CA PRO A 261 11.21 5.65 -10.67
C PRO A 261 12.20 4.94 -9.76
N GLY A 262 12.05 5.14 -8.45
CA GLY A 262 12.75 4.36 -7.41
C GLY A 262 12.11 3.01 -7.14
N PHE A 263 10.79 2.95 -7.32
CA PHE A 263 9.98 1.74 -7.12
C PHE A 263 9.06 1.50 -8.31
N LEU A 264 8.84 0.22 -8.62
CA LEU A 264 7.75 -0.23 -9.48
C LEU A 264 6.74 -0.97 -8.62
N HIS A 265 5.47 -0.66 -8.78
CA HIS A 265 4.38 -1.33 -8.09
C HIS A 265 3.38 -1.87 -9.11
N TYR A 266 2.94 -3.11 -8.92
CA TYR A 266 2.06 -3.86 -9.81
C TYR A 266 0.73 -4.18 -9.12
N PRO A 267 -0.15 -3.20 -8.92
CA PRO A 267 -1.37 -3.38 -8.16
C PRO A 267 -2.22 -4.56 -8.65
N GLY A 268 -2.61 -5.41 -7.71
CA GLY A 268 -3.54 -6.51 -8.00
C GLY A 268 -2.95 -7.72 -8.70
N MET A 269 -1.63 -7.91 -8.68
CA MET A 269 -1.00 -9.17 -9.10
C MET A 269 -1.40 -10.31 -8.14
N ARG A 270 -2.30 -11.18 -8.57
CA ARG A 270 -2.84 -12.27 -7.73
C ARG A 270 -2.52 -13.66 -8.25
N SER A 271 -2.32 -13.80 -9.57
CA SER A 271 -2.04 -15.12 -10.16
C SER A 271 -0.57 -15.51 -10.01
N GLU A 272 -0.29 -16.81 -9.98
CA GLU A 272 1.09 -17.33 -10.00
C GLU A 272 1.85 -16.88 -11.26
N ALA A 273 1.15 -16.75 -12.40
CA ALA A 273 1.74 -16.22 -13.63
C ALA A 273 2.18 -14.75 -13.48
N ASP A 274 1.40 -13.93 -12.78
CA ASP A 274 1.76 -12.54 -12.50
C ASP A 274 2.98 -12.47 -11.57
N LYS A 275 3.03 -13.31 -10.53
CA LYS A 275 4.18 -13.40 -9.62
C LYS A 275 5.46 -13.83 -10.35
N GLN A 276 5.38 -14.80 -11.27
CA GLN A 276 6.52 -15.21 -12.08
C GLN A 276 7.03 -14.07 -12.96
N LYS A 277 6.13 -13.30 -13.59
CA LYS A 277 6.54 -12.09 -14.34
C LYS A 277 7.25 -11.08 -13.46
N LEU A 278 6.76 -10.86 -12.24
CA LEU A 278 7.40 -9.97 -11.29
C LEU A 278 8.81 -10.45 -10.92
N LEU A 279 8.98 -11.75 -10.67
CA LEU A 279 10.28 -12.34 -10.39
C LEU A 279 11.25 -12.25 -11.56
N GLU A 280 10.77 -12.37 -12.81
CA GLU A 280 11.61 -12.14 -14.00
C GLU A 280 12.04 -10.66 -14.11
N LEU A 281 11.16 -9.72 -13.72
CA LEU A 281 11.53 -8.31 -13.66
C LEU A 281 12.59 -8.01 -12.61
N TYR A 282 12.53 -8.65 -11.42
CA TYR A 282 13.59 -8.52 -10.41
C TYR A 282 14.98 -8.87 -10.95
N LYS A 283 15.08 -9.84 -11.89
CA LYS A 283 16.34 -10.22 -12.52
C LYS A 283 16.89 -9.16 -13.48
N GLN A 284 16.04 -8.28 -13.99
CA GLN A 284 16.41 -7.21 -14.91
C GLN A 284 16.97 -5.97 -14.19
N TYR A 285 16.71 -5.88 -12.89
CA TYR A 285 17.19 -4.79 -12.01
C TYR A 285 18.11 -5.37 -10.92
N PRO A 286 19.34 -5.82 -11.31
CA PRO A 286 20.26 -6.49 -10.39
C PRO A 286 20.86 -5.55 -9.33
#